data_bd4511ecc67f066aed4f70496726ea67
#
_entry.id   bd4511ecc67f066aed4f70496726ea67
#
_cell.length_a   1.000
_cell.length_b   1.000
_cell.length_c   1.000
_cell.angle_alpha   90.00
_cell.angle_beta   90.00
_cell.angle_gamma   90.00
#
_symmetry.space_group_name_H-M   'P 1'
#
loop_
_entity.id
_entity.type
_entity.pdbx_description
1 polymer ?
#
loop_
_entity_poly.entity_id
_entity_poly.type
_entity_poly.pdbx_seq_one_letter_code
_entity_poly.pdbx_strand_id
1 'polypeptide(L)'
;MTANDKFSRRFQKSYENIKNLHLSKSISSTELVNKFSNEIDKLISSEIDINYKSSGIAILALGGYGRKELCIKSDIDILILYEASKFEQAKLLAENILYKLWDTGLEIGNSLRSIDECLELASTQDSTILSSMMDLRAITGDSNLCINLKNNLNKKLLPNISQNFINEKLLERKKRYRKFSTPTYLIEPDVKEGKGCLRDIHSLFWILRANTCDIDVDKSISNEFITKEDLILINKAQEFFLQLRNHLHVIKNSYIDVFDYESQKKVAKFYDIKDEKFLTKENVLMKIFNEYRNQIYDITDKIISRITDKDIFRSRRIQNLNDFYIIHRGLLKAINPSLITKDPANILKAFELSSNNNIDIADDVMNECKKLIKIKMPKNDKILFLFSFAETIKRCKKISNFIEKLNKANLLSFFIPEFNKIRNLSLADPSHIYTVDVHSIFLIKEFEKLINNEYKNEFPFETKVAKKIKKKDLFSLAALLHDIGKGFGKGHSDRGAIMSETICERFSYDKDSKELIYFLIKEHLT
;
A
#
# COMPACT_ATOMS: atom_id res chain seq x y z
N MET A 1 31.25 37.86 9.13
CA MET A 1 30.29 36.84 8.68
C MET A 1 30.96 35.49 8.87
N THR A 2 30.50 34.69 9.79
CA THR A 2 31.13 33.39 10.07
C THR A 2 30.85 32.39 8.96
N ALA A 3 31.65 31.35 8.82
CA ALA A 3 31.42 30.29 7.82
C ALA A 3 30.05 29.61 8.05
N ASN A 4 29.59 29.49 9.28
CA ASN A 4 28.27 28.95 9.66
C ASN A 4 27.14 29.85 9.14
N ASP A 5 27.25 31.19 9.21
CA ASP A 5 26.25 32.10 8.65
C ASP A 5 26.06 31.90 7.13
N LYS A 6 27.14 31.58 6.42
CA LYS A 6 27.11 31.36 4.97
C LYS A 6 26.42 30.06 4.61
N PHE A 7 26.68 28.97 5.35
CA PHE A 7 26.05 27.67 5.14
C PHE A 7 24.53 27.74 5.41
N SER A 8 24.15 28.28 6.58
CA SER A 8 22.74 28.41 6.97
C SER A 8 21.94 29.27 5.98
N ARG A 9 22.50 30.38 5.45
CA ARG A 9 21.82 31.18 4.40
C ARG A 9 21.65 30.42 3.10
N ARG A 10 22.63 29.64 2.67
CA ARG A 10 22.53 28.82 1.46
C ARG A 10 21.46 27.73 1.62
N PHE A 11 21.44 27.11 2.79
CA PHE A 11 20.40 26.15 3.13
C PHE A 11 19.00 26.79 3.08
N GLN A 12 18.78 27.91 3.77
CA GLN A 12 17.49 28.61 3.78
C GLN A 12 17.03 29.00 2.38
N LYS A 13 17.94 29.47 1.54
CA LYS A 13 17.63 29.78 0.13
C LYS A 13 17.18 28.53 -0.64
N SER A 14 17.87 27.39 -0.49
CA SER A 14 17.48 26.12 -1.12
C SER A 14 16.15 25.62 -0.57
N TYR A 15 15.95 25.67 0.73
CA TYR A 15 14.73 25.27 1.42
C TYR A 15 13.49 26.06 0.93
N GLU A 16 13.59 27.42 0.90
CA GLU A 16 12.52 28.27 0.39
C GLU A 16 12.23 28.03 -1.10
N ASN A 17 13.28 27.79 -1.90
CA ASN A 17 13.09 27.43 -3.31
C ASN A 17 12.31 26.11 -3.47
N ILE A 18 12.65 25.06 -2.71
CA ILE A 18 11.94 23.77 -2.72
C ILE A 18 10.47 23.94 -2.30
N LYS A 19 10.23 24.73 -1.23
CA LYS A 19 8.89 25.04 -0.77
C LYS A 19 8.06 25.77 -1.84
N ASN A 20 8.65 26.76 -2.52
CA ASN A 20 7.99 27.49 -3.60
C ASN A 20 7.70 26.61 -4.81
N LEU A 21 8.61 25.70 -5.19
CA LEU A 21 8.37 24.72 -6.25
C LEU A 21 7.21 23.78 -5.91
N HIS A 22 7.09 23.35 -4.64
CA HIS A 22 5.94 22.58 -4.18
C HIS A 22 4.64 23.38 -4.27
N LEU A 23 4.63 24.60 -3.74
CA LEU A 23 3.44 25.46 -3.72
C LEU A 23 2.97 25.88 -5.12
N SER A 24 3.89 26.07 -6.05
CA SER A 24 3.57 26.37 -7.47
C SER A 24 3.13 25.15 -8.28
N LYS A 25 3.26 23.94 -7.75
CA LYS A 25 2.95 22.67 -8.45
C LYS A 25 3.72 22.53 -9.78
N SER A 26 4.90 23.12 -9.90
CA SER A 26 5.66 23.22 -11.15
C SER A 26 6.43 21.96 -11.51
N ILE A 27 6.65 21.08 -10.56
CA ILE A 27 7.36 19.80 -10.73
C ILE A 27 6.63 18.68 -9.98
N SER A 28 6.88 17.43 -10.34
CA SER A 28 6.37 16.27 -9.61
C SER A 28 6.97 16.17 -8.20
N SER A 29 6.31 15.46 -7.29
CA SER A 29 6.82 15.33 -5.92
C SER A 29 8.05 14.44 -5.85
N THR A 30 8.15 13.43 -6.70
CA THR A 30 9.37 12.63 -6.86
C THR A 30 10.55 13.49 -7.32
N GLU A 31 10.33 14.38 -8.29
CA GLU A 31 11.35 15.33 -8.73
C GLU A 31 11.72 16.34 -7.64
N LEU A 32 10.73 16.83 -6.88
CA LEU A 32 10.92 17.76 -5.75
C LEU A 32 11.85 17.16 -4.69
N VAL A 33 11.57 15.96 -4.20
CA VAL A 33 12.37 15.31 -3.13
C VAL A 33 13.76 14.93 -3.62
N ASN A 34 13.90 14.53 -4.90
CA ASN A 34 15.20 14.32 -5.54
C ASN A 34 16.00 15.62 -5.61
N LYS A 35 15.37 16.72 -6.05
CA LYS A 35 16.02 18.04 -6.13
C LYS A 35 16.46 18.52 -4.76
N PHE A 36 15.60 18.39 -3.74
CA PHE A 36 15.97 18.78 -2.38
C PHE A 36 17.15 17.94 -1.86
N SER A 37 17.13 16.64 -2.03
CA SER A 37 18.25 15.75 -1.69
C SER A 37 19.55 16.19 -2.39
N ASN A 38 19.50 16.50 -3.69
CA ASN A 38 20.65 16.97 -4.45
C ASN A 38 21.16 18.36 -3.98
N GLU A 39 20.29 19.25 -3.54
CA GLU A 39 20.72 20.55 -2.96
C GLU A 39 21.44 20.35 -1.63
N ILE A 40 20.95 19.44 -0.78
CA ILE A 40 21.67 19.08 0.47
C ILE A 40 23.01 18.41 0.16
N ASP A 41 23.08 17.51 -0.84
CA ASP A 41 24.33 16.91 -1.29
C ASP A 41 25.36 17.97 -1.67
N LYS A 42 24.96 18.99 -2.45
CA LYS A 42 25.84 20.10 -2.85
C LYS A 42 26.32 20.92 -1.66
N LEU A 43 25.43 21.17 -0.69
CA LEU A 43 25.79 21.91 0.53
C LEU A 43 26.84 21.14 1.33
N ILE A 44 26.61 19.86 1.61
CA ILE A 44 27.54 19.00 2.34
C ILE A 44 28.88 18.90 1.59
N SER A 45 28.82 18.63 0.27
CA SER A 45 30.04 18.48 -0.55
C SER A 45 30.87 19.76 -0.63
N SER A 46 30.24 20.93 -0.53
CA SER A 46 30.97 22.20 -0.56
C SER A 46 31.78 22.51 0.71
N GLU A 47 31.51 21.78 1.79
CA GLU A 47 32.23 21.93 3.07
C GLU A 47 33.42 20.95 3.18
N ILE A 48 33.66 20.13 2.15
CA ILE A 48 34.72 19.13 2.13
C ILE A 48 35.77 19.52 1.10
N ASP A 49 37.03 19.55 1.55
CA ASP A 49 38.17 19.78 0.68
C ASP A 49 38.31 18.67 -0.37
N ILE A 50 38.71 19.04 -1.56
CA ILE A 50 38.94 18.14 -2.71
C ILE A 50 39.92 16.99 -2.37
N ASN A 51 40.81 17.21 -1.40
CA ASN A 51 41.80 16.24 -0.94
C ASN A 51 41.20 15.02 -0.22
N TYR A 52 39.90 15.06 0.14
CA TYR A 52 39.22 13.88 0.75
C TYR A 52 38.74 12.81 -0.23
N LYS A 53 38.87 13.01 -1.56
CA LYS A 53 38.37 12.06 -2.58
C LYS A 53 39.02 10.67 -2.55
N SER A 54 40.22 10.52 -1.95
CA SER A 54 40.93 9.23 -1.81
C SER A 54 41.59 9.14 -0.43
N SER A 55 40.88 9.66 0.59
CA SER A 55 41.45 9.87 1.93
C SER A 55 41.13 8.74 2.92
N GLY A 56 40.38 7.73 2.52
CA GLY A 56 39.84 6.74 3.45
C GLY A 56 38.70 7.28 4.33
N ILE A 57 38.01 8.35 3.89
CA ILE A 57 36.82 8.90 4.54
C ILE A 57 35.75 9.19 3.49
N ALA A 58 34.50 8.80 3.76
CA ALA A 58 33.34 9.04 2.90
C ALA A 58 32.13 9.52 3.72
N ILE A 59 31.31 10.37 3.12
CA ILE A 59 30.01 10.75 3.67
C ILE A 59 28.91 10.12 2.84
N LEU A 60 28.05 9.37 3.50
CA LEU A 60 26.96 8.64 2.90
C LEU A 60 25.62 9.14 3.43
N ALA A 61 24.63 9.22 2.55
CA ALA A 61 23.23 9.42 2.91
C ALA A 61 22.60 8.04 3.23
N LEU A 62 21.75 8.01 4.25
CA LEU A 62 21.04 6.81 4.68
C LEU A 62 19.51 7.02 4.61
N GLY A 63 18.76 5.94 4.72
CA GLY A 63 17.30 5.97 4.86
C GLY A 63 16.61 6.78 3.77
N GLY A 64 15.69 7.68 4.16
CA GLY A 64 14.94 8.55 3.22
C GLY A 64 15.85 9.45 2.39
N TYR A 65 16.89 9.99 2.99
CA TYR A 65 17.90 10.80 2.30
C TYR A 65 18.73 9.95 1.32
N GLY A 66 19.08 8.72 1.70
CA GLY A 66 19.75 7.75 0.82
C GLY A 66 18.94 7.41 -0.42
N ARG A 67 17.62 7.23 -0.29
CA ARG A 67 16.68 6.99 -1.40
C ARG A 67 16.38 8.23 -2.24
N LYS A 68 16.92 9.41 -1.88
CA LYS A 68 16.55 10.71 -2.48
C LYS A 68 15.06 11.08 -2.30
N GLU A 69 14.48 10.68 -1.18
CA GLU A 69 13.09 10.96 -0.78
C GLU A 69 13.00 11.99 0.36
N LEU A 70 13.89 12.97 0.37
CA LEU A 70 13.93 13.99 1.41
C LEU A 70 12.74 14.94 1.26
N CYS A 71 11.70 14.77 2.08
CA CYS A 71 10.58 15.70 2.16
C CYS A 71 10.96 16.97 2.96
N ILE A 72 10.17 18.03 2.81
CA ILE A 72 10.47 19.40 3.30
C ILE A 72 10.86 19.46 4.78
N LYS A 73 10.30 18.61 5.64
CA LYS A 73 10.66 18.52 7.09
C LYS A 73 11.17 17.12 7.47
N SER A 74 11.75 16.38 6.53
CA SER A 74 12.35 15.08 6.84
C SER A 74 13.70 15.24 7.53
N ASP A 75 14.05 14.25 8.34
CA ASP A 75 15.34 14.08 8.96
C ASP A 75 16.42 13.88 7.88
N ILE A 76 17.62 14.37 8.14
CA ILE A 76 18.80 14.15 7.30
C ILE A 76 19.66 13.09 7.98
N ASP A 77 19.62 11.86 7.49
CA ASP A 77 20.41 10.75 8.03
C ASP A 77 21.73 10.62 7.27
N ILE A 78 22.87 10.80 7.97
CA ILE A 78 24.21 10.70 7.40
C ILE A 78 25.07 9.68 8.15
N LEU A 79 25.91 8.98 7.39
CA LEU A 79 26.98 8.13 7.89
C LEU A 79 28.31 8.69 7.40
N ILE A 80 29.20 9.00 8.33
CA ILE A 80 30.59 9.29 8.05
C ILE A 80 31.36 7.97 8.20
N LEU A 81 31.76 7.41 7.06
CA LEU A 81 32.45 6.13 6.96
C LEU A 81 33.94 6.37 6.88
N TYR A 82 34.73 5.64 7.67
CA TYR A 82 36.16 5.84 7.73
C TYR A 82 36.94 4.52 7.75
N GLU A 83 38.20 4.55 7.26
CA GLU A 83 39.19 3.51 7.49
C GLU A 83 39.77 3.67 8.90
N ALA A 84 40.07 2.56 9.60
CA ALA A 84 40.49 2.57 11.01
C ALA A 84 41.65 3.54 11.31
N SER A 85 42.57 3.73 10.37
CA SER A 85 43.70 4.69 10.48
C SER A 85 43.31 6.15 10.39
N LYS A 86 42.03 6.46 10.05
CA LYS A 86 41.50 7.81 9.76
C LYS A 86 40.50 8.32 10.80
N PHE A 87 40.33 7.63 11.91
CA PHE A 87 39.31 7.93 12.92
C PHE A 87 39.37 9.42 13.40
N GLU A 88 40.53 9.93 13.83
CA GLU A 88 40.63 11.28 14.32
C GLU A 88 40.30 12.34 13.26
N GLN A 89 40.72 12.10 12.01
CA GLN A 89 40.38 12.98 10.89
C GLN A 89 38.88 12.95 10.58
N ALA A 90 38.26 11.78 10.60
CA ALA A 90 36.84 11.60 10.38
C ALA A 90 36.00 12.23 11.49
N LYS A 91 36.48 12.19 12.75
CA LYS A 91 35.84 12.83 13.91
C LYS A 91 35.81 14.35 13.75
N LEU A 92 36.95 14.94 13.42
CA LEU A 92 37.04 16.39 13.19
C LEU A 92 36.15 16.86 12.04
N LEU A 93 36.09 16.07 10.96
CA LEU A 93 35.20 16.33 9.82
C LEU A 93 33.72 16.23 10.24
N ALA A 94 33.38 15.22 11.04
CA ALA A 94 32.03 15.03 11.57
C ALA A 94 31.56 16.20 12.38
N GLU A 95 32.37 16.65 13.33
CA GLU A 95 32.08 17.81 14.19
C GLU A 95 31.82 19.06 13.33
N ASN A 96 32.69 19.37 12.37
CA ASN A 96 32.56 20.54 11.51
C ASN A 96 31.26 20.52 10.67
N ILE A 97 30.89 19.38 10.11
CA ILE A 97 29.68 19.26 9.28
C ILE A 97 28.42 19.26 10.13
N LEU A 98 28.41 18.54 11.26
CA LEU A 98 27.24 18.41 12.12
C LEU A 98 26.87 19.75 12.75
N TYR A 99 27.82 20.56 13.21
CA TYR A 99 27.53 21.92 13.74
C TYR A 99 26.78 22.76 12.70
N LYS A 100 27.21 22.72 11.43
CA LYS A 100 26.56 23.48 10.35
C LYS A 100 25.17 22.95 10.00
N LEU A 101 24.98 21.63 10.03
CA LEU A 101 23.71 21.01 9.78
C LEU A 101 22.68 21.26 10.89
N TRP A 102 23.09 21.21 12.16
CA TRP A 102 22.21 21.55 13.30
C TRP A 102 21.66 22.96 13.23
N ASP A 103 22.46 23.93 12.74
CA ASP A 103 22.03 25.30 12.53
C ASP A 103 20.96 25.47 11.44
N THR A 104 20.63 24.42 10.69
CA THR A 104 19.55 24.44 9.67
C THR A 104 18.14 24.33 10.26
N GLY A 105 18.03 23.86 11.51
CA GLY A 105 16.74 23.59 12.17
C GLY A 105 16.02 22.32 11.69
N LEU A 106 16.71 21.45 10.93
CA LEU A 106 16.24 20.10 10.63
C LEU A 106 16.78 19.09 11.66
N GLU A 107 16.08 17.99 11.82
CA GLU A 107 16.57 16.85 12.60
C GLU A 107 17.69 16.15 11.84
N ILE A 108 18.83 15.90 12.51
CA ILE A 108 20.00 15.29 11.91
C ILE A 108 20.30 13.98 12.61
N GLY A 109 20.06 12.88 11.91
CA GLY A 109 20.57 11.57 12.27
C GLY A 109 22.02 11.43 11.80
N ASN A 110 22.93 11.09 12.71
CA ASN A 110 24.32 10.97 12.35
C ASN A 110 24.97 9.73 12.95
N SER A 111 25.99 9.21 12.27
CA SER A 111 26.84 8.14 12.76
C SER A 111 28.25 8.26 12.16
N LEU A 112 29.25 7.92 12.96
CA LEU A 112 30.66 7.85 12.57
C LEU A 112 31.11 6.39 12.78
N ARG A 113 31.44 5.66 11.72
CA ARG A 113 31.69 4.21 11.80
C ARG A 113 32.71 3.75 10.77
N SER A 114 33.44 2.71 11.11
CA SER A 114 34.20 1.88 10.17
C SER A 114 33.26 0.89 9.45
N ILE A 115 33.77 0.22 8.41
CA ILE A 115 33.02 -0.84 7.71
C ILE A 115 32.67 -1.98 8.68
N ASP A 116 33.62 -2.40 9.53
CA ASP A 116 33.40 -3.52 10.45
C ASP A 116 32.33 -3.19 11.50
N GLU A 117 32.36 -1.99 12.08
CA GLU A 117 31.30 -1.51 12.98
C GLU A 117 29.92 -1.43 12.29
N CYS A 118 29.87 -1.04 11.02
CA CYS A 118 28.63 -1.06 10.24
C CYS A 118 28.08 -2.48 10.10
N LEU A 119 28.94 -3.45 9.78
CA LEU A 119 28.54 -4.85 9.61
C LEU A 119 28.12 -5.50 10.93
N GLU A 120 28.85 -5.23 12.01
CA GLU A 120 28.51 -5.71 13.34
C GLU A 120 27.13 -5.22 13.77
N LEU A 121 26.89 -3.91 13.71
CA LEU A 121 25.59 -3.32 14.08
C LEU A 121 24.45 -3.80 13.16
N ALA A 122 24.68 -3.94 11.86
CA ALA A 122 23.69 -4.45 10.94
C ALA A 122 23.39 -5.95 11.13
N SER A 123 24.30 -6.70 11.81
CA SER A 123 24.10 -8.11 12.17
C SER A 123 23.27 -8.29 13.45
N THR A 124 23.05 -7.21 14.22
CA THR A 124 22.25 -7.24 15.46
C THR A 124 20.76 -7.46 15.16
N GLN A 125 19.96 -7.67 16.21
CA GLN A 125 18.52 -7.87 16.08
C GLN A 125 17.74 -6.59 15.69
N ASP A 126 18.39 -5.42 15.64
CA ASP A 126 17.75 -4.17 15.19
C ASP A 126 17.77 -4.05 13.67
N SER A 127 16.69 -4.51 13.05
CA SER A 127 16.51 -4.45 11.60
C SER A 127 16.40 -3.04 11.03
N THR A 128 16.31 -1.98 11.86
CA THR A 128 16.24 -0.58 11.39
C THR A 128 17.57 -0.11 10.86
N ILE A 129 18.67 -0.52 11.51
CA ILE A 129 20.04 -0.19 11.08
C ILE A 129 20.31 -0.78 9.70
N LEU A 130 20.02 -2.07 9.50
CA LEU A 130 20.20 -2.72 8.21
C LEU A 130 19.32 -2.11 7.12
N SER A 131 18.05 -1.79 7.43
CA SER A 131 17.15 -1.12 6.49
C SER A 131 17.70 0.22 6.02
N SER A 132 18.23 1.02 6.96
CA SER A 132 18.85 2.31 6.67
C SER A 132 20.08 2.15 5.78
N MET A 133 20.92 1.14 6.05
CA MET A 133 22.10 0.82 5.24
C MET A 133 21.76 0.24 3.87
N MET A 134 20.63 -0.46 3.70
CA MET A 134 20.18 -0.90 2.37
C MET A 134 19.87 0.27 1.43
N ASP A 135 19.60 1.44 1.98
CA ASP A 135 19.30 2.67 1.22
C ASP A 135 20.52 3.57 1.06
N LEU A 136 21.71 3.12 1.45
CA LEU A 136 22.92 3.93 1.45
C LEU A 136 23.32 4.45 0.06
N ARG A 137 23.75 5.72 0.04
CA ARG A 137 24.22 6.41 -1.17
C ARG A 137 25.40 7.31 -0.84
N ALA A 138 26.44 7.29 -1.68
CA ALA A 138 27.56 8.22 -1.51
C ALA A 138 27.12 9.66 -1.81
N ILE A 139 27.52 10.59 -0.92
CA ILE A 139 27.42 12.03 -1.12
C ILE A 139 28.75 12.56 -1.64
N THR A 140 29.83 12.30 -0.90
CA THR A 140 31.18 12.82 -1.21
C THR A 140 32.26 12.01 -0.46
N GLY A 141 33.54 12.24 -0.79
CA GLY A 141 34.67 11.56 -0.20
C GLY A 141 35.12 10.34 -1.00
N ASP A 142 35.69 9.33 -0.33
CA ASP A 142 36.23 8.14 -0.96
C ASP A 142 35.12 7.18 -1.40
N SER A 143 34.83 7.13 -2.70
CA SER A 143 33.81 6.28 -3.27
C SER A 143 34.07 4.78 -3.09
N ASN A 144 35.34 4.35 -2.94
CA ASN A 144 35.69 2.94 -2.75
C ASN A 144 35.15 2.42 -1.41
N LEU A 145 35.09 3.26 -0.37
CA LEU A 145 34.52 2.86 0.92
C LEU A 145 33.03 2.51 0.78
N CYS A 146 32.27 3.31 0.03
CA CYS A 146 30.87 3.04 -0.22
C CYS A 146 30.68 1.71 -0.99
N ILE A 147 31.47 1.50 -2.05
CA ILE A 147 31.45 0.27 -2.85
C ILE A 147 31.83 -0.93 -1.98
N ASN A 148 32.87 -0.81 -1.14
CA ASN A 148 33.31 -1.85 -0.23
C ASN A 148 32.25 -2.21 0.80
N LEU A 149 31.59 -1.21 1.42
CA LEU A 149 30.48 -1.45 2.35
C LEU A 149 29.33 -2.20 1.66
N LYS A 150 28.91 -1.75 0.47
CA LYS A 150 27.88 -2.45 -0.33
C LYS A 150 28.25 -3.90 -0.64
N ASN A 151 29.48 -4.12 -1.06
CA ASN A 151 29.97 -5.46 -1.36
C ASN A 151 29.98 -6.37 -0.12
N ASN A 152 30.37 -5.85 1.04
CA ASN A 152 30.35 -6.62 2.28
C ASN A 152 28.89 -6.92 2.73
N LEU A 153 27.97 -5.95 2.61
CA LEU A 153 26.54 -6.18 2.86
C LEU A 153 26.00 -7.30 1.97
N ASN A 154 26.24 -7.23 0.67
CA ASN A 154 25.69 -8.19 -0.31
C ASN A 154 26.33 -9.59 -0.19
N LYS A 155 27.64 -9.67 0.00
CA LYS A 155 28.39 -10.95 -0.11
C LYS A 155 28.64 -11.63 1.23
N LYS A 156 28.77 -10.85 2.32
CA LYS A 156 29.11 -11.40 3.64
C LYS A 156 27.94 -11.39 4.60
N LEU A 157 27.16 -10.30 4.65
CA LEU A 157 26.13 -10.15 5.69
C LEU A 157 24.80 -10.75 5.26
N LEU A 158 24.20 -10.25 4.17
CA LEU A 158 22.85 -10.63 3.74
C LEU A 158 22.65 -12.15 3.55
N PRO A 159 23.61 -12.92 2.97
CA PRO A 159 23.43 -14.36 2.83
C PRO A 159 23.19 -15.09 4.16
N ASN A 160 23.73 -14.55 5.26
CA ASN A 160 23.65 -15.17 6.58
C ASN A 160 22.41 -14.73 7.39
N ILE A 161 21.92 -13.49 7.18
CA ILE A 161 20.88 -12.91 8.05
C ILE A 161 19.56 -12.61 7.31
N SER A 162 19.50 -12.74 6.00
CA SER A 162 18.35 -12.31 5.18
C SER A 162 17.01 -12.89 5.67
N GLN A 163 16.97 -14.17 6.04
CA GLN A 163 15.73 -14.79 6.52
C GLN A 163 15.26 -14.20 7.85
N ASN A 164 16.18 -13.97 8.79
CA ASN A 164 15.86 -13.34 10.07
C ASN A 164 15.38 -11.91 9.86
N PHE A 165 16.07 -11.14 9.02
CA PHE A 165 15.67 -9.78 8.67
C PHE A 165 14.27 -9.73 8.05
N ILE A 166 13.95 -10.62 7.10
CA ILE A 166 12.61 -10.71 6.50
C ILE A 166 11.57 -10.98 7.59
N ASN A 167 11.82 -11.95 8.48
CA ASN A 167 10.90 -12.29 9.57
C ASN A 167 10.66 -11.09 10.52
N GLU A 168 11.72 -10.36 10.87
CA GLU A 168 11.62 -9.15 11.70
C GLU A 168 10.81 -8.05 11.00
N LYS A 169 11.03 -7.79 9.71
CA LYS A 169 10.23 -6.83 8.93
C LYS A 169 8.75 -7.22 8.84
N LEU A 170 8.44 -8.49 8.78
CA LEU A 170 7.06 -8.99 8.83
C LEU A 170 6.43 -8.77 10.22
N LEU A 171 7.18 -8.99 11.29
CA LEU A 171 6.74 -8.70 12.65
C LEU A 171 6.53 -7.20 12.88
N GLU A 172 7.47 -6.36 12.42
CA GLU A 172 7.35 -4.90 12.44
C GLU A 172 6.10 -4.44 11.68
N ARG A 173 5.88 -4.92 10.44
CA ARG A 173 4.68 -4.66 9.64
C ARG A 173 3.41 -5.03 10.41
N LYS A 174 3.38 -6.19 11.06
CA LYS A 174 2.24 -6.65 11.86
C LYS A 174 1.97 -5.76 13.07
N LYS A 175 3.03 -5.34 13.81
CA LYS A 175 2.92 -4.42 14.94
C LYS A 175 2.41 -3.05 14.48
N ARG A 176 2.96 -2.52 13.40
CA ARG A 176 2.58 -1.26 12.79
C ARG A 176 1.11 -1.27 12.35
N TYR A 177 0.65 -2.32 11.69
CA TYR A 177 -0.76 -2.46 11.31
C TYR A 177 -1.69 -2.46 12.51
N ARG A 178 -1.34 -3.14 13.61
CA ARG A 178 -2.15 -3.10 14.84
C ARG A 178 -2.27 -1.67 15.40
N LYS A 179 -1.17 -0.91 15.39
CA LYS A 179 -1.15 0.48 15.86
C LYS A 179 -2.01 1.39 14.98
N PHE A 180 -1.86 1.30 13.67
CA PHE A 180 -2.49 2.19 12.70
C PHE A 180 -3.80 1.65 12.09
N SER A 181 -4.39 0.61 12.67
CA SER A 181 -5.74 0.11 12.32
C SER A 181 -6.82 0.48 13.35
N THR A 182 -6.52 1.39 14.25
CA THR A 182 -7.52 1.94 15.18
C THR A 182 -8.49 2.88 14.42
N PRO A 183 -9.72 3.09 14.93
CA PRO A 183 -10.71 3.95 14.27
C PRO A 183 -10.19 5.31 13.87
N THR A 184 -9.42 5.96 14.75
CA THR A 184 -8.82 7.28 14.50
C THR A 184 -7.94 7.28 13.24
N TYR A 185 -7.03 6.30 13.11
CA TYR A 185 -6.13 6.21 11.96
C TYR A 185 -6.78 5.71 10.67
N LEU A 186 -8.02 5.24 10.71
CA LEU A 186 -8.76 4.90 9.50
C LEU A 186 -9.43 6.14 8.88
N ILE A 187 -9.80 7.12 9.72
CA ILE A 187 -10.39 8.40 9.29
C ILE A 187 -9.29 9.45 9.05
N GLU A 188 -8.27 9.47 9.91
CA GLU A 188 -7.12 10.38 9.86
C GLU A 188 -5.82 9.56 9.70
N PRO A 189 -5.56 9.03 8.50
CA PRO A 189 -4.46 8.10 8.29
C PRO A 189 -3.09 8.78 8.38
N ASP A 190 -2.09 8.00 8.81
CA ASP A 190 -0.69 8.38 8.67
C ASP A 190 -0.20 8.03 7.26
N VAL A 191 0.27 9.03 6.51
CA VAL A 191 0.67 8.90 5.10
C VAL A 191 1.96 8.08 4.95
N LYS A 192 2.79 8.02 5.99
CA LYS A 192 4.05 7.26 6.01
C LYS A 192 3.84 5.88 6.60
N GLU A 193 3.34 5.80 7.83
CA GLU A 193 3.28 4.56 8.62
C GLU A 193 1.97 3.80 8.47
N GLY A 194 0.93 4.41 7.92
CA GLY A 194 -0.38 3.79 7.70
C GLY A 194 -0.30 2.53 6.84
N LYS A 195 -1.26 1.63 7.02
CA LYS A 195 -1.37 0.40 6.23
C LYS A 195 -1.57 0.75 4.75
N GLY A 196 -0.71 0.23 3.86
CA GLY A 196 -0.74 0.50 2.42
C GLY A 196 -0.15 1.87 2.03
N CYS A 197 0.59 2.55 2.94
CA CYS A 197 1.23 3.84 2.69
C CYS A 197 2.74 3.69 2.42
N LEU A 198 3.52 4.79 2.48
CA LEU A 198 4.94 4.81 2.08
C LEU A 198 5.80 3.74 2.76
N ARG A 199 5.60 3.47 4.06
CA ARG A 199 6.38 2.45 4.77
C ARG A 199 6.19 1.04 4.20
N ASP A 200 5.03 0.73 3.62
CA ASP A 200 4.81 -0.57 2.98
C ASP A 200 5.61 -0.70 1.69
N ILE A 201 5.72 0.38 0.92
CA ILE A 201 6.58 0.44 -0.27
C ILE A 201 8.05 0.23 0.13
N HIS A 202 8.53 0.96 1.13
CA HIS A 202 9.91 0.83 1.61
C HIS A 202 10.20 -0.58 2.13
N SER A 203 9.30 -1.13 2.95
CA SER A 203 9.44 -2.48 3.51
C SER A 203 9.47 -3.55 2.43
N LEU A 204 8.66 -3.40 1.38
CA LEU A 204 8.67 -4.30 0.24
C LEU A 204 10.06 -4.34 -0.43
N PHE A 205 10.65 -3.17 -0.70
CA PHE A 205 11.96 -3.12 -1.34
C PHE A 205 13.08 -3.64 -0.43
N TRP A 206 13.03 -3.40 0.88
CA TRP A 206 13.99 -4.00 1.82
C TRP A 206 13.88 -5.53 1.86
N ILE A 207 12.66 -6.07 1.89
CA ILE A 207 12.42 -7.52 1.85
C ILE A 207 12.92 -8.14 0.53
N LEU A 208 12.69 -7.47 -0.60
CA LEU A 208 13.19 -7.92 -1.91
C LEU A 208 14.72 -7.95 -1.95
N ARG A 209 15.38 -6.89 -1.51
CA ARG A 209 16.84 -6.80 -1.43
C ARG A 209 17.44 -7.88 -0.52
N ALA A 210 16.82 -8.11 0.64
CA ALA A 210 17.23 -9.19 1.53
C ALA A 210 17.04 -10.57 0.90
N ASN A 211 15.92 -10.79 0.19
CA ASN A 211 15.63 -12.07 -0.47
C ASN A 211 16.60 -12.38 -1.62
N THR A 212 17.08 -11.37 -2.32
CA THR A 212 18.05 -11.50 -3.43
C THR A 212 19.49 -11.39 -2.98
N CYS A 213 19.74 -11.00 -1.74
CA CYS A 213 21.07 -10.65 -1.20
C CYS A 213 21.76 -9.57 -2.05
N ASP A 214 21.00 -8.64 -2.61
CA ASP A 214 21.51 -7.52 -3.43
C ASP A 214 20.77 -6.23 -3.07
N ILE A 215 21.53 -5.21 -2.64
CA ILE A 215 20.97 -3.90 -2.29
C ILE A 215 20.70 -3.01 -3.51
N ASP A 216 21.13 -3.39 -4.71
CA ASP A 216 20.82 -2.66 -5.93
C ASP A 216 19.46 -3.12 -6.53
N VAL A 217 18.50 -2.23 -6.52
CA VAL A 217 17.07 -2.50 -6.85
C VAL A 217 16.89 -2.98 -8.29
N ASP A 218 17.68 -2.50 -9.25
CA ASP A 218 17.50 -2.79 -10.67
C ASP A 218 17.66 -4.27 -11.03
N LYS A 219 18.45 -5.01 -10.26
CA LYS A 219 18.62 -6.46 -10.43
C LYS A 219 17.52 -7.27 -9.74
N SER A 220 16.94 -6.75 -8.66
CA SER A 220 15.87 -7.43 -7.91
C SER A 220 14.49 -7.31 -8.58
N ILE A 221 14.30 -6.32 -9.43
CA ILE A 221 13.08 -6.14 -10.24
C ILE A 221 13.03 -7.15 -11.40
N SER A 222 14.19 -7.64 -11.85
CA SER A 222 14.21 -8.60 -12.92
C SER A 222 13.73 -9.97 -12.41
N ASN A 223 12.50 -10.27 -12.59
CA ASN A 223 12.05 -11.55 -13.13
C ASN A 223 10.96 -12.36 -12.43
N GLU A 224 10.68 -12.31 -11.13
CA GLU A 224 9.67 -13.26 -10.63
C GLU A 224 8.65 -12.67 -9.65
N PHE A 225 8.96 -11.55 -9.00
CA PHE A 225 8.15 -11.06 -7.89
C PHE A 225 7.28 -9.86 -8.24
N ILE A 226 7.82 -8.88 -9.01
CA ILE A 226 7.13 -7.63 -9.38
C ILE A 226 6.88 -7.58 -10.87
N THR A 227 5.64 -7.33 -11.29
CA THR A 227 5.31 -7.07 -12.70
C THR A 227 5.57 -5.59 -13.06
N LYS A 228 5.66 -5.29 -14.36
CA LYS A 228 5.76 -3.88 -14.83
C LYS A 228 4.56 -3.06 -14.41
N GLU A 229 3.38 -3.67 -14.43
CA GLU A 229 2.12 -3.06 -14.02
C GLU A 229 2.12 -2.74 -12.51
N ASP A 230 2.59 -3.66 -11.67
CA ASP A 230 2.76 -3.44 -10.23
C ASP A 230 3.70 -2.24 -9.98
N LEU A 231 4.82 -2.17 -10.71
CA LEU A 231 5.79 -1.08 -10.56
C LEU A 231 5.23 0.28 -10.95
N ILE A 232 4.46 0.35 -12.04
CA ILE A 232 3.77 1.57 -12.46
C ILE A 232 2.80 2.05 -11.37
N LEU A 233 2.05 1.12 -10.75
CA LEU A 233 1.12 1.46 -9.67
C LEU A 233 1.85 1.90 -8.40
N ILE A 234 2.94 1.22 -8.02
CA ILE A 234 3.79 1.61 -6.88
C ILE A 234 4.33 3.03 -7.08
N ASN A 235 4.88 3.34 -8.26
CA ASN A 235 5.43 4.67 -8.54
C ASN A 235 4.36 5.77 -8.51
N LYS A 236 3.16 5.51 -9.03
CA LYS A 236 2.03 6.47 -8.96
C LYS A 236 1.57 6.71 -7.52
N ALA A 237 1.46 5.66 -6.73
CA ALA A 237 1.07 5.77 -5.32
C ALA A 237 2.16 6.48 -4.50
N GLN A 238 3.43 6.18 -4.74
CA GLN A 238 4.55 6.84 -4.10
C GLN A 238 4.57 8.34 -4.39
N GLU A 239 4.39 8.72 -5.67
CA GLU A 239 4.25 10.13 -6.10
C GLU A 239 3.12 10.82 -5.31
N PHE A 240 1.94 10.21 -5.24
CA PHE A 240 0.79 10.75 -4.53
C PHE A 240 1.06 10.90 -3.02
N PHE A 241 1.63 9.89 -2.38
CA PHE A 241 1.94 9.96 -0.94
C PHE A 241 3.06 10.97 -0.62
N LEU A 242 4.09 11.09 -1.45
CA LEU A 242 5.12 12.12 -1.31
C LEU A 242 4.53 13.53 -1.48
N GLN A 243 3.59 13.69 -2.41
CA GLN A 243 2.86 14.92 -2.64
C GLN A 243 2.08 15.35 -1.38
N LEU A 244 1.31 14.42 -0.80
CA LEU A 244 0.57 14.66 0.44
C LEU A 244 1.52 14.99 1.59
N ARG A 245 2.58 14.21 1.76
CA ARG A 245 3.55 14.37 2.83
C ARG A 245 4.24 15.73 2.81
N ASN A 246 4.71 16.16 1.64
CA ASN A 246 5.30 17.49 1.48
C ASN A 246 4.31 18.61 1.81
N HIS A 247 3.04 18.45 1.38
CA HIS A 247 2.03 19.46 1.68
C HIS A 247 1.68 19.49 3.18
N LEU A 248 1.58 18.33 3.83
CA LEU A 248 1.40 18.24 5.29
C LEU A 248 2.52 18.95 6.04
N HIS A 249 3.77 18.71 5.64
CA HIS A 249 4.93 19.37 6.24
C HIS A 249 4.90 20.90 6.08
N VAL A 250 4.40 21.39 4.94
CA VAL A 250 4.24 22.84 4.71
C VAL A 250 3.14 23.43 5.59
N ILE A 251 1.94 22.82 5.61
CA ILE A 251 0.79 23.40 6.33
C ILE A 251 0.89 23.27 7.85
N LYS A 252 1.59 22.22 8.34
CA LYS A 252 1.81 22.00 9.78
C LYS A 252 3.13 22.59 10.28
N ASN A 253 4.02 22.99 9.36
CA ASN A 253 5.40 23.40 9.65
C ASN A 253 6.16 22.40 10.56
N SER A 254 5.89 21.11 10.41
CA SER A 254 6.42 20.02 11.24
C SER A 254 6.53 18.73 10.43
N TYR A 255 7.17 17.71 10.99
CA TYR A 255 7.35 16.37 10.41
C TYR A 255 6.15 15.43 10.62
N ILE A 256 4.96 15.96 11.00
CA ILE A 256 3.76 15.16 11.29
C ILE A 256 3.15 14.66 9.99
N ASP A 257 3.07 13.34 9.86
CA ASP A 257 2.55 12.62 8.69
C ASP A 257 1.06 12.21 8.84
N VAL A 258 0.37 12.58 9.93
CA VAL A 258 -1.06 12.31 10.14
C VAL A 258 -1.89 13.25 9.28
N PHE A 259 -2.73 12.65 8.44
CA PHE A 259 -3.63 13.34 7.51
C PHE A 259 -5.00 13.58 8.17
N ASP A 260 -5.02 14.48 9.17
CA ASP A 260 -6.20 14.87 9.92
C ASP A 260 -7.23 15.61 9.06
N TYR A 261 -8.46 15.72 9.55
CA TYR A 261 -9.59 16.28 8.80
C TYR A 261 -9.34 17.72 8.34
N GLU A 262 -8.71 18.56 9.16
CA GLU A 262 -8.38 19.93 8.77
C GLU A 262 -7.34 19.97 7.64
N SER A 263 -6.36 19.05 7.68
CA SER A 263 -5.40 18.88 6.60
C SER A 263 -6.06 18.36 5.32
N GLN A 264 -7.03 17.44 5.42
CA GLN A 264 -7.80 16.95 4.27
C GLN A 264 -8.50 18.09 3.53
N LYS A 265 -9.14 19.03 4.26
CA LYS A 265 -9.77 20.23 3.68
C LYS A 265 -8.75 21.11 2.95
N LYS A 266 -7.61 21.41 3.60
CA LYS A 266 -6.56 22.26 3.03
C LYS A 266 -5.94 21.66 1.79
N VAL A 267 -5.65 20.35 1.82
CA VAL A 267 -5.08 19.58 0.70
C VAL A 267 -6.08 19.52 -0.45
N ALA A 268 -7.36 19.22 -0.20
CA ALA A 268 -8.39 19.18 -1.23
C ALA A 268 -8.54 20.53 -1.94
N LYS A 269 -8.48 21.63 -1.18
CA LYS A 269 -8.48 22.99 -1.74
C LYS A 269 -7.22 23.26 -2.55
N PHE A 270 -6.05 22.90 -2.04
CA PHE A 270 -4.76 23.15 -2.71
C PHE A 270 -4.66 22.42 -4.06
N TYR A 271 -5.16 21.20 -4.16
CA TYR A 271 -5.15 20.43 -5.42
C TYR A 271 -6.39 20.63 -6.29
N ASP A 272 -7.21 21.64 -5.99
CA ASP A 272 -8.42 22.00 -6.76
C ASP A 272 -9.40 20.84 -6.96
N ILE A 273 -9.45 19.91 -5.97
CA ILE A 273 -10.40 18.82 -5.98
C ILE A 273 -11.81 19.41 -5.84
N LYS A 274 -12.71 18.98 -6.73
CA LYS A 274 -14.08 19.47 -6.77
C LYS A 274 -15.03 18.54 -6.03
N ASP A 275 -16.09 19.12 -5.49
CA ASP A 275 -17.22 18.34 -5.01
C ASP A 275 -17.83 17.52 -6.15
N GLU A 276 -18.15 16.28 -5.91
CA GLU A 276 -19.03 15.49 -6.77
C GLU A 276 -20.49 15.71 -6.32
N LYS A 277 -21.47 15.31 -7.13
CA LYS A 277 -22.91 15.57 -6.90
C LYS A 277 -23.38 15.28 -5.46
N PHE A 278 -22.76 14.30 -4.77
CA PHE A 278 -23.15 13.86 -3.44
C PHE A 278 -21.97 13.70 -2.47
N LEU A 279 -20.76 14.04 -2.88
CA LEU A 279 -19.54 13.88 -2.10
C LEU A 279 -18.81 15.22 -2.01
N THR A 280 -18.41 15.59 -0.80
CA THR A 280 -17.53 16.75 -0.61
C THR A 280 -16.15 16.46 -1.21
N LYS A 281 -15.41 17.51 -1.51
CA LYS A 281 -14.04 17.41 -2.05
C LYS A 281 -13.11 16.61 -1.12
N GLU A 282 -13.32 16.68 0.20
CA GLU A 282 -12.57 15.87 1.17
C GLU A 282 -12.87 14.38 1.00
N ASN A 283 -14.15 14.02 0.83
CA ASN A 283 -14.56 12.64 0.59
C ASN A 283 -14.01 12.11 -0.75
N VAL A 284 -13.97 12.96 -1.78
CA VAL A 284 -13.35 12.62 -3.08
C VAL A 284 -11.85 12.39 -2.91
N LEU A 285 -11.14 13.29 -2.19
CA LEU A 285 -9.73 13.14 -1.89
C LEU A 285 -9.45 11.86 -1.10
N MET A 286 -10.23 11.58 -0.06
CA MET A 286 -10.07 10.38 0.75
C MET A 286 -10.38 9.09 -0.02
N LYS A 287 -11.29 9.14 -0.98
CA LYS A 287 -11.55 8.02 -1.89
C LYS A 287 -10.31 7.71 -2.75
N ILE A 288 -9.66 8.74 -3.31
CA ILE A 288 -8.40 8.60 -4.07
C ILE A 288 -7.29 8.04 -3.16
N PHE A 289 -7.16 8.59 -1.94
CA PHE A 289 -6.19 8.12 -0.94
C PHE A 289 -6.38 6.64 -0.62
N ASN A 290 -7.61 6.22 -0.33
CA ASN A 290 -7.93 4.84 -0.01
C ASN A 290 -7.71 3.90 -1.21
N GLU A 291 -7.92 4.38 -2.43
CA GLU A 291 -7.65 3.60 -3.64
C GLU A 291 -6.16 3.27 -3.74
N TYR A 292 -5.27 4.26 -3.65
CA TYR A 292 -3.81 4.02 -3.65
C TYR A 292 -3.36 3.15 -2.49
N ARG A 293 -3.87 3.44 -1.28
CA ARG A 293 -3.55 2.67 -0.08
C ARG A 293 -3.90 1.18 -0.21
N ASN A 294 -5.08 0.88 -0.72
CA ASN A 294 -5.53 -0.49 -0.92
C ASN A 294 -4.74 -1.19 -2.03
N GLN A 295 -4.44 -0.51 -3.13
CA GLN A 295 -3.59 -1.04 -4.20
C GLN A 295 -2.19 -1.41 -3.70
N ILE A 296 -1.54 -0.52 -2.94
CA ILE A 296 -0.21 -0.78 -2.37
C ILE A 296 -0.25 -1.94 -1.36
N TYR A 297 -1.28 -1.97 -0.49
CA TYR A 297 -1.44 -3.09 0.43
C TYR A 297 -1.54 -4.43 -0.33
N ASP A 298 -2.41 -4.51 -1.34
CA ASP A 298 -2.63 -5.75 -2.10
C ASP A 298 -1.38 -6.18 -2.88
N ILE A 299 -0.67 -5.23 -3.51
CA ILE A 299 0.58 -5.50 -4.23
C ILE A 299 1.66 -6.00 -3.27
N THR A 300 1.87 -5.29 -2.16
CA THR A 300 2.91 -5.65 -1.19
C THR A 300 2.62 -6.99 -0.52
N ASP A 301 1.35 -7.25 -0.18
CA ASP A 301 0.93 -8.51 0.43
C ASP A 301 1.11 -9.70 -0.53
N LYS A 302 0.71 -9.54 -1.80
CA LYS A 302 0.92 -10.51 -2.87
C LYS A 302 2.40 -10.87 -3.05
N ILE A 303 3.28 -9.87 -3.12
CA ILE A 303 4.71 -10.09 -3.36
C ILE A 303 5.38 -10.71 -2.14
N ILE A 304 5.07 -10.23 -0.95
CA ILE A 304 5.59 -10.77 0.31
C ILE A 304 5.19 -12.24 0.47
N SER A 305 3.93 -12.59 0.21
CA SER A 305 3.48 -13.99 0.26
C SER A 305 4.27 -14.89 -0.69
N ARG A 306 4.58 -14.42 -1.89
CA ARG A 306 5.42 -15.17 -2.86
C ARG A 306 6.85 -15.38 -2.36
N ILE A 307 7.38 -14.45 -1.58
CA ILE A 307 8.72 -14.54 -0.98
C ILE A 307 8.73 -15.48 0.22
N THR A 308 7.70 -15.42 1.06
CA THR A 308 7.62 -16.19 2.32
C THR A 308 7.22 -17.64 2.10
N ASP A 309 6.32 -17.89 1.15
CA ASP A 309 5.81 -19.24 0.83
C ASP A 309 6.63 -19.92 -0.27
N LYS A 310 7.97 -19.80 -0.19
CA LYS A 310 8.92 -20.30 -1.21
C LYS A 310 8.68 -21.76 -1.60
N ASP A 311 8.34 -22.62 -0.64
CA ASP A 311 8.13 -24.05 -0.90
C ASP A 311 6.89 -24.27 -1.75
N ILE A 312 5.81 -23.54 -1.47
CA ILE A 312 4.57 -23.58 -2.27
C ILE A 312 4.81 -22.97 -3.65
N PHE A 313 5.47 -21.82 -3.69
CA PHE A 313 5.74 -21.11 -4.96
C PHE A 313 6.75 -21.83 -5.86
N ARG A 314 7.72 -22.56 -5.27
CA ARG A 314 8.70 -23.39 -6.00
C ARG A 314 8.17 -24.80 -6.33
N SER A 315 7.06 -25.21 -5.74
CA SER A 315 6.46 -26.52 -5.99
C SER A 315 6.13 -26.68 -7.47
N ARG A 316 6.59 -27.78 -8.06
CA ARG A 316 6.21 -28.20 -9.43
C ARG A 316 4.90 -29.00 -9.45
N ARG A 317 4.29 -29.24 -8.29
CA ARG A 317 3.06 -30.02 -8.20
C ARG A 317 1.92 -29.25 -8.86
N ILE A 318 1.25 -29.89 -9.81
CA ILE A 318 0.05 -29.39 -10.48
C ILE A 318 -1.13 -30.16 -9.90
N GLN A 319 -2.18 -29.44 -9.50
CA GLN A 319 -3.44 -30.03 -9.07
C GLN A 319 -4.54 -29.55 -10.01
N ASN A 320 -5.17 -30.46 -10.72
CA ASN A 320 -6.32 -30.14 -11.56
C ASN A 320 -7.54 -29.87 -10.69
N LEU A 321 -8.24 -28.79 -10.96
CA LEU A 321 -9.51 -28.43 -10.31
C LEU A 321 -10.69 -28.74 -11.21
N ASN A 322 -10.55 -28.52 -12.51
CA ASN A 322 -11.48 -28.87 -13.59
C ASN A 322 -10.76 -28.78 -14.95
N ASP A 323 -11.51 -28.86 -16.04
CA ASP A 323 -10.96 -28.80 -17.41
C ASP A 323 -10.36 -27.47 -17.82
N PHE A 324 -10.57 -26.41 -17.03
CA PHE A 324 -10.11 -25.04 -17.32
C PHE A 324 -9.05 -24.54 -16.34
N TYR A 325 -9.07 -24.99 -15.08
CA TYR A 325 -8.28 -24.43 -14.00
C TYR A 325 -7.47 -25.46 -13.24
N ILE A 326 -6.24 -25.06 -12.93
CA ILE A 326 -5.28 -25.83 -12.14
C ILE A 326 -4.76 -24.98 -10.97
N ILE A 327 -4.29 -25.63 -9.92
CA ILE A 327 -3.41 -25.02 -8.93
C ILE A 327 -1.99 -25.36 -9.31
N HIS A 328 -1.18 -24.33 -9.53
CA HIS A 328 0.24 -24.47 -9.78
C HIS A 328 1.01 -23.38 -9.02
N ARG A 329 1.99 -23.78 -8.24
CA ARG A 329 2.77 -22.87 -7.38
C ARG A 329 1.88 -22.06 -6.42
N GLY A 330 0.86 -22.67 -5.84
CA GLY A 330 -0.09 -22.02 -4.91
C GLY A 330 -1.03 -20.99 -5.54
N LEU A 331 -1.03 -20.86 -6.86
CA LEU A 331 -1.89 -19.93 -7.59
C LEU A 331 -2.90 -20.67 -8.47
N LEU A 332 -4.09 -20.09 -8.61
CA LEU A 332 -5.06 -20.53 -9.61
C LEU A 332 -4.61 -20.08 -10.99
N LYS A 333 -4.34 -21.03 -11.87
CA LYS A 333 -3.98 -20.80 -13.27
C LYS A 333 -5.00 -21.38 -14.20
N ALA A 334 -5.16 -20.79 -15.38
CA ALA A 334 -5.92 -21.37 -16.46
C ALA A 334 -5.01 -22.26 -17.33
N ILE A 335 -5.52 -23.41 -17.77
CA ILE A 335 -4.83 -24.27 -18.74
C ILE A 335 -4.63 -23.51 -20.04
N ASN A 336 -5.67 -22.76 -20.46
CA ASN A 336 -5.60 -21.85 -21.58
C ASN A 336 -6.27 -20.50 -21.21
N PRO A 337 -5.49 -19.46 -20.85
CA PRO A 337 -6.06 -18.17 -20.44
C PRO A 337 -6.96 -17.51 -21.48
N SER A 338 -6.71 -17.71 -22.79
CA SER A 338 -7.52 -17.10 -23.85
C SER A 338 -8.97 -17.59 -23.91
N LEU A 339 -9.28 -18.74 -23.28
CA LEU A 339 -10.64 -19.25 -23.18
C LEU A 339 -11.49 -18.54 -22.13
N ILE A 340 -10.87 -17.80 -21.20
CA ILE A 340 -11.57 -17.09 -20.14
C ILE A 340 -12.47 -15.99 -20.74
N THR A 341 -11.97 -15.27 -21.74
CA THR A 341 -12.72 -14.19 -22.39
C THR A 341 -13.76 -14.67 -23.38
N LYS A 342 -13.69 -15.94 -23.83
CA LYS A 342 -14.69 -16.52 -24.74
C LYS A 342 -16.01 -16.84 -24.05
N ASP A 343 -15.95 -17.24 -22.77
CA ASP A 343 -17.13 -17.47 -21.95
C ASP A 343 -16.99 -16.74 -20.61
N PRO A 344 -17.74 -15.65 -20.40
CA PRO A 344 -17.69 -14.87 -19.17
C PRO A 344 -17.97 -15.66 -17.89
N ALA A 345 -18.71 -16.78 -17.97
CA ALA A 345 -18.96 -17.65 -16.82
C ALA A 345 -17.66 -18.25 -16.25
N ASN A 346 -16.63 -18.44 -17.07
CA ASN A 346 -15.32 -18.91 -16.62
C ASN A 346 -14.65 -17.91 -15.65
N ILE A 347 -14.89 -16.60 -15.80
CA ILE A 347 -14.38 -15.60 -14.84
C ILE A 347 -14.96 -15.83 -13.45
N LEU A 348 -16.29 -15.95 -13.36
CA LEU A 348 -16.95 -16.22 -12.08
C LEU A 348 -16.45 -17.53 -11.48
N LYS A 349 -16.22 -18.54 -12.32
CA LYS A 349 -15.66 -19.82 -11.90
C LYS A 349 -14.24 -19.70 -11.36
N ALA A 350 -13.40 -18.85 -11.96
CA ALA A 350 -12.05 -18.57 -11.43
C ALA A 350 -12.11 -17.97 -10.02
N PHE A 351 -12.96 -16.96 -9.82
CA PHE A 351 -13.11 -16.31 -8.52
C PHE A 351 -13.77 -17.24 -7.49
N GLU A 352 -14.75 -18.05 -7.87
CA GLU A 352 -15.36 -19.07 -7.01
C GLU A 352 -14.34 -20.12 -6.55
N LEU A 353 -13.58 -20.69 -7.47
CA LEU A 353 -12.54 -21.69 -7.16
C LEU A 353 -11.43 -21.10 -6.30
N SER A 354 -10.97 -19.89 -6.63
CA SER A 354 -9.98 -19.16 -5.85
C SER A 354 -10.46 -18.94 -4.41
N SER A 355 -11.73 -18.57 -4.23
CA SER A 355 -12.31 -18.29 -2.90
C SER A 355 -12.53 -19.56 -2.10
N ASN A 356 -13.08 -20.60 -2.71
CA ASN A 356 -13.36 -21.87 -2.04
C ASN A 356 -12.08 -22.58 -1.58
N ASN A 357 -10.98 -22.47 -2.35
CA ASN A 357 -9.69 -23.08 -2.04
C ASN A 357 -8.74 -22.14 -1.27
N ASN A 358 -9.13 -20.90 -1.04
CA ASN A 358 -8.32 -19.87 -0.38
C ASN A 358 -6.93 -19.65 -1.02
N ILE A 359 -6.90 -19.60 -2.35
CA ILE A 359 -5.70 -19.37 -3.16
C ILE A 359 -5.86 -18.12 -4.00
N ASP A 360 -4.74 -17.48 -4.36
CA ASP A 360 -4.78 -16.31 -5.23
C ASP A 360 -4.84 -16.68 -6.71
N ILE A 361 -5.39 -15.77 -7.51
CA ILE A 361 -5.48 -15.89 -8.95
C ILE A 361 -4.17 -15.41 -9.57
N ALA A 362 -3.61 -16.21 -10.48
CA ALA A 362 -2.39 -15.86 -11.20
C ALA A 362 -2.60 -14.61 -12.10
N ASP A 363 -1.53 -13.85 -12.31
CA ASP A 363 -1.59 -12.56 -13.02
C ASP A 363 -2.08 -12.71 -14.47
N ASP A 364 -1.73 -13.79 -15.17
CA ASP A 364 -2.21 -14.11 -16.51
C ASP A 364 -3.74 -14.25 -16.55
N VAL A 365 -4.31 -15.01 -15.62
CA VAL A 365 -5.77 -15.17 -15.47
C VAL A 365 -6.42 -13.85 -15.09
N MET A 366 -5.84 -13.12 -14.13
CA MET A 366 -6.37 -11.84 -13.69
C MET A 366 -6.38 -10.79 -14.82
N ASN A 367 -5.36 -10.78 -15.67
CA ASN A 367 -5.28 -9.88 -16.81
C ASN A 367 -6.36 -10.18 -17.85
N GLU A 368 -6.64 -11.47 -18.11
CA GLU A 368 -7.75 -11.86 -18.98
C GLU A 368 -9.10 -11.44 -18.38
N CYS A 369 -9.30 -11.64 -17.07
CA CYS A 369 -10.53 -11.19 -16.40
C CYS A 369 -10.73 -9.66 -16.51
N LYS A 370 -9.67 -8.87 -16.39
CA LYS A 370 -9.74 -7.41 -16.52
C LYS A 370 -10.02 -6.93 -17.94
N LYS A 371 -9.67 -7.69 -18.96
CA LYS A 371 -10.02 -7.35 -20.37
C LYS A 371 -11.52 -7.31 -20.57
N LEU A 372 -12.28 -8.16 -19.86
CA LEU A 372 -13.74 -8.22 -19.98
C LEU A 372 -14.44 -6.90 -19.65
N ILE A 373 -13.92 -6.13 -18.68
CA ILE A 373 -14.49 -4.82 -18.32
C ILE A 373 -14.48 -3.85 -19.52
N LYS A 374 -13.54 -4.06 -20.44
CA LYS A 374 -13.33 -3.21 -21.63
C LYS A 374 -14.12 -3.71 -22.86
N ILE A 375 -14.65 -4.93 -22.81
CA ILE A 375 -15.38 -5.52 -23.92
C ILE A 375 -16.85 -5.10 -23.86
N LYS A 376 -17.37 -4.58 -24.97
CA LYS A 376 -18.80 -4.28 -25.12
C LYS A 376 -19.55 -5.57 -25.35
N MET A 377 -20.14 -6.15 -24.30
CA MET A 377 -20.92 -7.37 -24.42
C MET A 377 -22.25 -7.14 -25.15
N PRO A 378 -22.69 -8.10 -25.97
CA PRO A 378 -24.06 -8.16 -26.44
C PRO A 378 -25.05 -8.20 -25.26
N LYS A 379 -26.27 -7.67 -25.46
CA LYS A 379 -27.27 -7.52 -24.39
C LYS A 379 -27.64 -8.88 -23.76
N ASN A 380 -27.82 -9.91 -24.56
CA ASN A 380 -28.20 -11.26 -24.09
C ASN A 380 -27.06 -11.90 -23.28
N ASP A 381 -25.82 -11.79 -23.74
CA ASP A 381 -24.66 -12.33 -23.02
C ASP A 381 -24.48 -11.64 -21.67
N LYS A 382 -24.75 -10.33 -21.62
CA LYS A 382 -24.71 -9.57 -20.37
C LYS A 382 -25.77 -10.04 -19.38
N ILE A 383 -26.99 -10.34 -19.82
CA ILE A 383 -28.07 -10.86 -18.96
C ILE A 383 -27.67 -12.23 -18.40
N LEU A 384 -27.17 -13.14 -19.25
CA LEU A 384 -26.71 -14.45 -18.82
C LEU A 384 -25.56 -14.35 -17.82
N PHE A 385 -24.64 -13.41 -18.02
CA PHE A 385 -23.51 -13.20 -17.13
C PHE A 385 -23.95 -12.65 -15.76
N LEU A 386 -24.91 -11.73 -15.73
CA LEU A 386 -25.48 -11.21 -14.48
C LEU A 386 -26.25 -12.28 -13.72
N PHE A 387 -27.02 -13.12 -14.42
CA PHE A 387 -27.67 -14.28 -13.84
C PHE A 387 -26.65 -15.28 -13.26
N SER A 388 -25.58 -15.58 -13.99
CA SER A 388 -24.49 -16.44 -13.52
C SER A 388 -23.80 -15.92 -12.28
N PHE A 389 -23.70 -14.61 -12.08
CA PHE A 389 -23.18 -14.01 -10.85
C PHE A 389 -24.09 -14.33 -9.65
N ALA A 390 -25.40 -14.13 -9.77
CA ALA A 390 -26.36 -14.46 -8.73
C ALA A 390 -26.33 -15.97 -8.37
N GLU A 391 -26.30 -16.84 -9.38
CA GLU A 391 -26.16 -18.29 -9.17
C GLU A 391 -24.82 -18.67 -8.51
N THR A 392 -23.75 -17.92 -8.80
CA THR A 392 -22.46 -18.15 -8.13
C THR A 392 -22.51 -17.78 -6.65
N ILE A 393 -23.19 -16.69 -6.27
CA ILE A 393 -23.41 -16.34 -4.86
C ILE A 393 -24.17 -17.46 -4.13
N LYS A 394 -25.20 -18.06 -4.72
CA LYS A 394 -25.98 -19.16 -4.11
C LYS A 394 -25.14 -20.40 -3.80
N ARG A 395 -24.20 -20.76 -4.68
CA ARG A 395 -23.39 -22.00 -4.55
C ARG A 395 -22.02 -21.79 -3.91
N CYS A 396 -21.55 -20.55 -3.79
CA CYS A 396 -20.22 -20.23 -3.24
C CYS A 396 -20.17 -20.53 -1.73
N LYS A 397 -19.13 -21.27 -1.30
CA LYS A 397 -18.97 -21.63 0.13
C LYS A 397 -18.41 -20.49 0.98
N LYS A 398 -17.65 -19.57 0.37
CA LYS A 398 -17.03 -18.42 1.01
C LYS A 398 -17.39 -17.15 0.25
N ILE A 399 -18.62 -16.69 0.44
CA ILE A 399 -19.19 -15.55 -0.29
C ILE A 399 -18.40 -14.28 -0.01
N SER A 400 -18.03 -14.03 1.25
CA SER A 400 -17.23 -12.85 1.62
C SER A 400 -15.91 -12.79 0.88
N ASN A 401 -15.17 -13.90 0.78
CA ASN A 401 -13.91 -13.98 0.06
C ASN A 401 -14.11 -13.82 -1.47
N PHE A 402 -15.18 -14.38 -2.02
CA PHE A 402 -15.54 -14.22 -3.43
C PHE A 402 -15.81 -12.75 -3.79
N ILE A 403 -16.64 -12.07 -2.99
CA ILE A 403 -16.96 -10.65 -3.19
C ILE A 403 -15.73 -9.77 -2.96
N GLU A 404 -14.94 -10.04 -1.91
CA GLU A 404 -13.70 -9.31 -1.63
C GLU A 404 -12.72 -9.37 -2.82
N LYS A 405 -12.50 -10.56 -3.39
CA LYS A 405 -11.61 -10.74 -4.54
C LYS A 405 -12.12 -10.02 -5.80
N LEU A 406 -13.43 -10.05 -6.05
CA LEU A 406 -14.03 -9.27 -7.14
C LEU A 406 -13.89 -7.76 -6.91
N ASN A 407 -14.06 -7.28 -5.67
CA ASN A 407 -13.89 -5.87 -5.33
C ASN A 407 -12.43 -5.42 -5.53
N LYS A 408 -11.45 -6.20 -5.05
CA LYS A 408 -10.02 -5.95 -5.26
C LYS A 408 -9.65 -5.93 -6.75
N ALA A 409 -10.22 -6.81 -7.53
CA ALA A 409 -10.02 -6.86 -8.99
C ALA A 409 -10.74 -5.74 -9.76
N ASN A 410 -11.53 -4.89 -9.08
CA ASN A 410 -12.41 -3.89 -9.68
C ASN A 410 -13.49 -4.47 -10.62
N LEU A 411 -13.87 -5.73 -10.39
CA LEU A 411 -14.88 -6.43 -11.19
C LEU A 411 -16.29 -6.36 -10.57
N LEU A 412 -16.39 -6.13 -9.26
CA LEU A 412 -17.69 -6.05 -8.59
C LEU A 412 -18.58 -4.94 -9.16
N SER A 413 -18.00 -3.79 -9.50
CA SER A 413 -18.70 -2.67 -10.14
C SER A 413 -19.22 -2.99 -11.54
N PHE A 414 -18.75 -4.04 -12.19
CA PHE A 414 -19.30 -4.50 -13.44
C PHE A 414 -20.68 -5.16 -13.25
N PHE A 415 -20.85 -5.92 -12.16
CA PHE A 415 -22.11 -6.56 -11.80
C PHE A 415 -23.08 -5.60 -11.13
N ILE A 416 -22.55 -4.75 -10.25
CA ILE A 416 -23.28 -3.76 -9.46
C ILE A 416 -22.64 -2.38 -9.70
N PRO A 417 -22.99 -1.67 -10.80
CA PRO A 417 -22.41 -0.36 -11.14
C PRO A 417 -22.54 0.68 -10.03
N GLU A 418 -23.63 0.60 -9.26
CA GLU A 418 -23.91 1.47 -8.11
C GLU A 418 -22.84 1.35 -7.03
N PHE A 419 -22.24 0.16 -6.88
CA PHE A 419 -21.18 -0.12 -5.91
C PHE A 419 -19.93 0.75 -6.12
N ASN A 420 -19.69 1.22 -7.35
CA ASN A 420 -18.57 2.11 -7.64
C ASN A 420 -18.63 3.45 -6.87
N LYS A 421 -19.83 3.88 -6.48
CA LYS A 421 -19.99 5.12 -5.69
C LYS A 421 -19.54 4.96 -4.24
N ILE A 422 -19.71 3.78 -3.67
CA ILE A 422 -19.32 3.48 -2.29
C ILE A 422 -17.94 2.84 -2.15
N ARG A 423 -17.35 2.40 -3.25
CA ARG A 423 -16.02 1.79 -3.27
C ARG A 423 -14.96 2.78 -2.81
N ASN A 424 -14.15 2.38 -1.83
CA ASN A 424 -13.12 3.21 -1.18
C ASN A 424 -13.68 4.49 -0.50
N LEU A 425 -15.00 4.63 -0.35
CA LEU A 425 -15.63 5.79 0.26
C LEU A 425 -15.49 5.74 1.78
N SER A 426 -14.78 6.69 2.35
CA SER A 426 -14.80 7.00 3.78
C SER A 426 -15.75 8.17 4.01
N LEU A 427 -16.66 8.03 4.96
CA LEU A 427 -17.48 9.13 5.44
C LEU A 427 -16.83 9.66 6.72
N ALA A 428 -16.86 10.98 6.90
CA ALA A 428 -16.34 11.65 8.10
C ALA A 428 -17.30 11.45 9.29
N ASP A 429 -17.56 10.20 9.65
CA ASP A 429 -18.43 9.80 10.77
C ASP A 429 -17.64 8.83 11.66
N PRO A 430 -17.41 9.16 12.95
CA PRO A 430 -16.68 8.32 13.89
C PRO A 430 -17.25 6.91 14.08
N SER A 431 -18.54 6.70 13.74
CA SER A 431 -19.19 5.38 13.79
C SER A 431 -18.74 4.44 12.66
N HIS A 432 -18.13 4.97 11.61
CA HIS A 432 -17.72 4.20 10.42
C HIS A 432 -16.19 4.05 10.34
N ILE A 433 -15.71 2.95 10.91
CA ILE A 433 -14.28 2.60 10.99
C ILE A 433 -13.71 2.21 9.61
N TYR A 434 -14.54 1.61 8.76
CA TYR A 434 -14.15 1.09 7.44
C TYR A 434 -14.70 1.97 6.31
N THR A 435 -14.11 1.87 5.12
CA THR A 435 -14.78 2.35 3.91
C THR A 435 -16.08 1.57 3.72
N VAL A 436 -17.07 2.20 3.10
CA VAL A 436 -18.44 1.65 3.01
C VAL A 436 -18.44 0.27 2.33
N ASP A 437 -17.66 0.09 1.28
CA ASP A 437 -17.49 -1.19 0.58
C ASP A 437 -16.86 -2.27 1.45
N VAL A 438 -15.81 -1.94 2.20
CA VAL A 438 -15.13 -2.86 3.11
C VAL A 438 -16.05 -3.23 4.28
N HIS A 439 -16.82 -2.26 4.82
CA HIS A 439 -17.82 -2.51 5.85
C HIS A 439 -18.87 -3.52 5.40
N SER A 440 -19.41 -3.35 4.18
CA SER A 440 -20.41 -4.28 3.62
C SER A 440 -19.86 -5.69 3.44
N ILE A 441 -18.63 -5.83 2.97
CA ILE A 441 -17.97 -7.14 2.82
C ILE A 441 -17.66 -7.76 4.18
N PHE A 442 -17.23 -6.94 5.16
CA PHE A 442 -16.95 -7.38 6.52
C PHE A 442 -18.20 -7.95 7.20
N LEU A 443 -19.37 -7.34 7.00
CA LEU A 443 -20.64 -7.85 7.53
C LEU A 443 -20.95 -9.26 7.01
N ILE A 444 -20.72 -9.54 5.72
CA ILE A 444 -20.87 -10.89 5.17
C ILE A 444 -19.91 -11.87 5.86
N LYS A 445 -18.66 -11.46 6.09
CA LYS A 445 -17.64 -12.29 6.75
C LYS A 445 -18.02 -12.62 8.19
N GLU A 446 -18.54 -11.66 8.94
CA GLU A 446 -19.00 -11.88 10.32
C GLU A 446 -20.22 -12.82 10.35
N PHE A 447 -21.13 -12.69 9.39
CA PHE A 447 -22.24 -13.63 9.23
C PHE A 447 -21.76 -15.05 8.94
N GLU A 448 -20.77 -15.23 8.05
CA GLU A 448 -20.16 -16.54 7.78
C GLU A 448 -19.53 -17.16 9.04
N LYS A 449 -18.87 -16.38 9.89
CA LYS A 449 -18.30 -16.83 11.16
C LYS A 449 -19.38 -17.31 12.13
N LEU A 450 -20.51 -16.59 12.22
CA LEU A 450 -21.65 -17.01 13.02
C LEU A 450 -22.20 -18.37 12.55
N ILE A 451 -22.40 -18.55 11.25
CA ILE A 451 -22.88 -19.81 10.66
C ILE A 451 -21.91 -20.96 10.94
N ASN A 452 -20.60 -20.69 10.89
CA ASN A 452 -19.53 -21.67 11.06
C ASN A 452 -19.21 -21.99 12.53
N ASN A 453 -19.95 -21.45 13.50
CA ASN A 453 -19.72 -21.59 14.95
C ASN A 453 -18.43 -20.95 15.48
N GLU A 454 -17.78 -20.05 14.77
CA GLU A 454 -16.57 -19.41 15.27
C GLU A 454 -16.88 -18.54 16.51
N TYR A 455 -18.09 -18.01 16.59
CA TYR A 455 -18.58 -17.18 17.70
C TYR A 455 -19.52 -17.92 18.69
N LYS A 456 -19.52 -19.26 18.70
CA LYS A 456 -20.43 -20.04 19.56
C LYS A 456 -20.33 -19.69 21.05
N ASN A 457 -19.11 -19.36 21.52
CA ASN A 457 -18.87 -19.07 22.94
C ASN A 457 -19.10 -17.59 23.28
N GLU A 458 -18.85 -16.67 22.34
CA GLU A 458 -18.99 -15.22 22.57
C GLU A 458 -20.42 -14.72 22.28
N PHE A 459 -21.03 -15.23 21.22
CA PHE A 459 -22.35 -14.85 20.71
C PHE A 459 -23.24 -16.07 20.44
N PRO A 460 -23.62 -16.84 21.50
CA PRO A 460 -24.33 -18.11 21.33
C PRO A 460 -25.74 -17.95 20.76
N PHE A 461 -26.44 -16.87 21.11
CA PHE A 461 -27.80 -16.60 20.62
C PHE A 461 -27.77 -16.24 19.14
N GLU A 462 -26.92 -15.28 18.74
CA GLU A 462 -26.73 -14.84 17.35
C GLU A 462 -26.28 -15.99 16.45
N THR A 463 -25.36 -16.82 16.93
CA THR A 463 -24.93 -18.05 16.25
C THR A 463 -26.09 -19.00 15.99
N LYS A 464 -26.99 -19.20 16.99
CA LYS A 464 -28.17 -20.04 16.85
C LYS A 464 -29.18 -19.46 15.86
N VAL A 465 -29.37 -18.15 15.86
CA VAL A 465 -30.25 -17.45 14.91
C VAL A 465 -29.70 -17.51 13.49
N ALA A 466 -28.42 -17.16 13.31
CA ALA A 466 -27.77 -17.17 11.99
C ALA A 466 -27.86 -18.54 11.28
N LYS A 467 -27.73 -19.63 12.04
CA LYS A 467 -27.85 -20.99 11.52
C LYS A 467 -29.25 -21.35 11.01
N LYS A 468 -30.28 -20.72 11.56
CA LYS A 468 -31.69 -20.95 11.13
C LYS A 468 -32.05 -20.24 9.83
N ILE A 469 -31.22 -19.28 9.39
CA ILE A 469 -31.44 -18.56 8.14
C ILE A 469 -31.29 -19.53 6.97
N LYS A 470 -32.38 -19.77 6.25
CA LYS A 470 -32.41 -20.71 5.11
C LYS A 470 -31.81 -20.09 3.84
N LYS A 471 -32.16 -18.83 3.55
CA LYS A 471 -31.74 -18.08 2.35
C LYS A 471 -30.47 -17.25 2.65
N LYS A 472 -29.35 -17.92 2.89
CA LYS A 472 -28.06 -17.28 3.28
C LYS A 472 -27.49 -16.39 2.19
N ASP A 473 -27.71 -16.75 0.94
CA ASP A 473 -27.37 -15.99 -0.26
C ASP A 473 -28.08 -14.63 -0.30
N LEU A 474 -29.39 -14.60 -0.04
CA LEU A 474 -30.15 -13.37 -0.01
C LEU A 474 -29.74 -12.47 1.15
N PHE A 475 -29.46 -13.04 2.33
CA PHE A 475 -28.92 -12.28 3.47
C PHE A 475 -27.55 -11.67 3.13
N SER A 476 -26.65 -12.46 2.50
CA SER A 476 -25.34 -11.96 2.09
C SER A 476 -25.45 -10.86 1.04
N LEU A 477 -26.38 -10.96 0.10
CA LEU A 477 -26.61 -9.90 -0.88
C LEU A 477 -27.23 -8.64 -0.22
N ALA A 478 -28.18 -8.80 0.70
CA ALA A 478 -28.71 -7.68 1.48
C ALA A 478 -27.61 -7.00 2.30
N ALA A 479 -26.73 -7.77 2.96
CA ALA A 479 -25.56 -7.25 3.68
C ALA A 479 -24.59 -6.51 2.76
N LEU A 480 -24.39 -6.97 1.52
CA LEU A 480 -23.55 -6.26 0.54
C LEU A 480 -24.17 -4.91 0.15
N LEU A 481 -25.48 -4.83 0.06
CA LEU A 481 -26.21 -3.70 -0.50
C LEU A 481 -26.78 -2.72 0.55
N HIS A 482 -26.76 -3.06 1.87
CA HIS A 482 -27.47 -2.27 2.90
C HIS A 482 -27.06 -0.79 2.92
N ASP A 483 -25.80 -0.51 2.66
CA ASP A 483 -25.21 0.83 2.66
C ASP A 483 -24.98 1.41 1.25
N ILE A 484 -25.49 0.78 0.20
CA ILE A 484 -25.25 1.22 -1.18
C ILE A 484 -25.77 2.63 -1.47
N GLY A 485 -26.77 3.06 -0.71
CA GLY A 485 -27.33 4.41 -0.79
C GLY A 485 -26.43 5.51 -0.24
N LYS A 486 -25.38 5.20 0.54
CA LYS A 486 -24.48 6.20 1.16
C LYS A 486 -23.69 7.03 0.13
N GLY A 487 -23.40 6.48 -1.04
CA GLY A 487 -22.77 7.23 -2.12
C GLY A 487 -23.67 8.26 -2.82
N PHE A 488 -24.92 8.42 -2.38
CA PHE A 488 -25.94 9.22 -3.06
C PHE A 488 -26.65 10.25 -2.16
N GLY A 489 -26.10 10.57 -0.98
CA GLY A 489 -26.61 11.59 -0.05
C GLY A 489 -27.46 11.04 1.11
N LYS A 490 -28.28 11.91 1.73
CA LYS A 490 -29.10 11.57 2.92
C LYS A 490 -30.21 10.56 2.60
N GLY A 491 -30.67 9.80 3.61
CA GLY A 491 -31.73 8.79 3.46
C GLY A 491 -31.21 7.54 2.73
N HIS A 492 -30.05 7.06 3.13
CA HIS A 492 -29.36 5.96 2.46
C HIS A 492 -30.12 4.63 2.53
N SER A 493 -30.86 4.36 3.62
CA SER A 493 -31.63 3.11 3.80
C SER A 493 -32.77 3.01 2.77
N ASP A 494 -33.62 4.04 2.68
CA ASP A 494 -34.73 4.06 1.71
C ASP A 494 -34.22 4.03 0.28
N ARG A 495 -33.17 4.82 -0.02
CA ARG A 495 -32.58 4.86 -1.35
C ARG A 495 -31.90 3.54 -1.69
N GLY A 496 -31.16 2.94 -0.76
CA GLY A 496 -30.54 1.63 -0.91
C GLY A 496 -31.56 0.54 -1.19
N ALA A 497 -32.71 0.57 -0.49
CA ALA A 497 -33.81 -0.35 -0.71
C ALA A 497 -34.38 -0.23 -2.14
N ILE A 498 -34.65 1.00 -2.60
CA ILE A 498 -35.12 1.23 -3.98
C ILE A 498 -34.08 0.77 -5.02
N MET A 499 -32.80 1.06 -4.79
CA MET A 499 -31.72 0.62 -5.68
C MET A 499 -31.61 -0.90 -5.72
N SER A 500 -31.85 -1.58 -4.60
CA SER A 500 -31.78 -3.05 -4.54
C SER A 500 -32.84 -3.74 -5.40
N GLU A 501 -34.01 -3.15 -5.59
CA GLU A 501 -35.04 -3.68 -6.51
C GLU A 501 -34.49 -3.77 -7.94
N THR A 502 -33.92 -2.65 -8.43
CA THR A 502 -33.31 -2.61 -9.77
C THR A 502 -32.13 -3.58 -9.92
N ILE A 503 -31.33 -3.75 -8.87
CA ILE A 503 -30.20 -4.68 -8.85
C ILE A 503 -30.71 -6.12 -8.89
N CYS A 504 -31.72 -6.46 -8.09
CA CYS A 504 -32.33 -7.79 -8.05
C CYS A 504 -33.05 -8.14 -9.37
N GLU A 505 -33.67 -7.15 -10.03
CA GLU A 505 -34.23 -7.36 -11.39
C GLU A 505 -33.16 -7.71 -12.41
N ARG A 506 -32.03 -7.01 -12.37
CA ARG A 506 -30.88 -7.35 -13.24
C ARG A 506 -30.35 -8.75 -13.01
N PHE A 507 -30.44 -9.27 -11.79
CA PHE A 507 -30.01 -10.61 -11.42
C PHE A 507 -31.10 -11.66 -11.58
N SER A 508 -32.28 -11.29 -12.05
CA SER A 508 -33.44 -12.16 -12.28
C SER A 508 -33.95 -12.88 -11.02
N TYR A 509 -33.90 -12.20 -9.85
CA TYR A 509 -34.51 -12.71 -8.63
C TYR A 509 -36.04 -12.67 -8.71
N ASP A 510 -36.70 -13.67 -8.10
CA ASP A 510 -38.16 -13.72 -7.96
C ASP A 510 -38.69 -12.60 -7.04
N LYS A 511 -40.02 -12.40 -7.06
CA LYS A 511 -40.68 -11.33 -6.31
C LYS A 511 -40.44 -11.42 -4.81
N ASP A 512 -40.57 -12.61 -4.22
CA ASP A 512 -40.42 -12.82 -2.78
C ASP A 512 -38.97 -12.53 -2.33
N SER A 513 -37.99 -12.91 -3.14
CA SER A 513 -36.57 -12.61 -2.88
C SER A 513 -36.29 -11.10 -2.95
N LYS A 514 -36.88 -10.39 -3.92
CA LYS A 514 -36.76 -8.92 -4.05
C LYS A 514 -37.38 -8.20 -2.83
N GLU A 515 -38.58 -8.58 -2.44
CA GLU A 515 -39.26 -7.99 -1.27
C GLU A 515 -38.48 -8.23 0.03
N LEU A 516 -37.91 -9.42 0.20
CA LEU A 516 -37.08 -9.74 1.37
C LEU A 516 -35.80 -8.86 1.42
N ILE A 517 -35.08 -8.74 0.31
CA ILE A 517 -33.87 -7.93 0.23
C ILE A 517 -34.21 -6.46 0.46
N TYR A 518 -35.25 -5.94 -0.16
CA TYR A 518 -35.76 -4.59 0.04
C TYR A 518 -36.03 -4.32 1.52
N PHE A 519 -36.79 -5.20 2.17
CA PHE A 519 -37.12 -5.11 3.59
C PHE A 519 -35.88 -5.07 4.47
N LEU A 520 -34.93 -6.01 4.28
CA LEU A 520 -33.71 -6.07 5.06
C LEU A 520 -32.86 -4.81 4.93
N ILE A 521 -32.80 -4.22 3.72
CA ILE A 521 -32.04 -2.98 3.50
C ILE A 521 -32.77 -1.77 4.09
N LYS A 522 -34.08 -1.69 3.95
CA LYS A 522 -34.86 -0.57 4.46
C LYS A 522 -34.79 -0.49 5.98
N GLU A 523 -34.92 -1.61 6.66
CA GLU A 523 -35.06 -1.70 8.11
C GLU A 523 -33.74 -1.99 8.85
N HIS A 524 -32.58 -1.89 8.18
CA HIS A 524 -31.30 -2.26 8.81
C HIS A 524 -30.86 -1.32 9.95
N LEU A 525 -31.51 -0.16 10.12
CA LEU A 525 -31.26 0.80 11.20
C LEU A 525 -32.29 0.71 12.33
N THR A 526 -33.34 -0.09 12.17
CA THR A 526 -34.37 -0.36 13.19
C THR A 526 -33.99 -1.57 14.03
#